data_e32904aadc95f79077a3a53c24bbe792
#
_entry.id   e32904aadc95f79077a3a53c24bbe792
#
_cell.length_a   1.000
_cell.length_b   1.000
_cell.length_c   1.000
_cell.angle_alpha   90.00
_cell.angle_beta   90.00
_cell.angle_gamma   90.00
#
_symmetry.space_group_name_H-M   'P 1'
#
loop_
_entity.id
_entity.type
_entity.pdbx_description
1 polymer ?
#
loop_
_entity_poly.entity_id
_entity_poly.type
_entity_poly.pdbx_seq_one_letter_code
_entity_poly.pdbx_strand_id
1 'polypeptide(L)'
;MKQICNYFMKGLLLCALVFGFWFMADAGVNAMEHGINIDRTGNVELIPLTQKDDGTLNYLNVTNSTGKAIKVTFEDTTPSTAYKKGDIWVGNHRYQWGNSVRNFIYMYPGQSIKRACKVEFGVYDRKAETSITVKAEVLSKAQYIKTKEQSFAYTKSKALEIPLSGMQYSLYDGITYGIECMDKDGISEEVNPGKDERWYKFNVSERAVINPTFELAEKERCNLFHQNQTFIKIYNSRDELMYSEAATQYKGENIWNMGSKTLTSGTYYVQIINNRQIYHPATFMFNLNGHNWISANKVTCSQSAIQLSDIGKKKVIAQTVPANSDDKIVSVYDHLTGKTWDWYNSNKVDYDGIPSSATAPGKHKWITFKTTNGKTFTTYVISPAEKLKKPRVATGYNSAKFWIDYPNKLQTSVRIQVLKKGKWTTAKTIGYFSCGNSNPVTIKGLKPLTNYKFRVQAYANGMTGTPSNIVTMKTGSKVKPAVKSIKIVQRKKVTVKGWWRKHWVGGHISRYEWVPPYTYTKYKVKVTLKKKVPKIGGMWVATNWVKGSKKSYTVWVPNGAQKGKKLTIRISTALGKGYGNGPEVKKVIRAK
;
A
#
# COMPACT_ATOMS: atom_id res chain seq x y z
N MET A 1 -63.28 1.92 31.18
CA MET A 1 -62.25 1.60 32.22
C MET A 1 -62.36 0.17 32.77
N LYS A 2 -63.52 -0.40 33.08
CA LYS A 2 -63.62 -1.79 33.60
C LYS A 2 -63.20 -2.89 32.60
N GLN A 3 -63.38 -2.72 31.30
CA GLN A 3 -62.93 -3.72 30.32
C GLN A 3 -61.44 -3.76 30.08
N ILE A 4 -60.73 -2.62 30.19
CA ILE A 4 -59.28 -2.55 30.03
C ILE A 4 -58.54 -3.18 31.22
N CYS A 5 -59.10 -3.04 32.44
CA CYS A 5 -58.52 -3.70 33.61
C CYS A 5 -58.62 -5.24 33.54
N ASN A 6 -59.71 -5.78 32.95
CA ASN A 6 -59.85 -7.24 32.81
C ASN A 6 -58.90 -7.89 31.82
N TYR A 7 -58.51 -7.17 30.76
CA TYR A 7 -57.46 -7.65 29.81
C TYR A 7 -56.08 -7.57 30.40
N PHE A 8 -55.80 -6.53 31.21
CA PHE A 8 -54.53 -6.38 31.91
C PHE A 8 -54.31 -7.45 32.99
N MET A 9 -55.37 -7.74 33.79
CA MET A 9 -55.33 -8.81 34.80
C MET A 9 -55.24 -10.21 34.18
N LYS A 10 -55.90 -10.47 33.05
CA LYS A 10 -55.74 -11.75 32.34
C LYS A 10 -54.38 -11.90 31.68
N GLY A 11 -53.78 -10.82 31.17
CA GLY A 11 -52.42 -10.81 30.64
C GLY A 11 -51.38 -11.07 31.74
N LEU A 12 -51.55 -10.44 32.93
CA LEU A 12 -50.68 -10.68 34.09
C LEU A 12 -50.80 -12.11 34.65
N LEU A 13 -52.03 -12.68 34.65
CA LEU A 13 -52.23 -14.07 35.08
C LEU A 13 -51.64 -15.07 34.11
N LEU A 14 -51.70 -14.79 32.78
CA LEU A 14 -51.07 -15.63 31.74
C LEU A 14 -49.53 -15.53 31.80
N CYS A 15 -48.97 -14.34 32.01
CA CYS A 15 -47.54 -14.19 32.26
C CYS A 15 -47.09 -14.89 33.55
N ALA A 16 -47.88 -14.77 34.64
CA ALA A 16 -47.57 -15.47 35.89
C ALA A 16 -47.62 -17.00 35.73
N LEU A 17 -48.57 -17.53 34.96
CA LEU A 17 -48.65 -18.96 34.67
C LEU A 17 -47.52 -19.46 33.74
N VAL A 18 -47.12 -18.68 32.75
CA VAL A 18 -46.00 -19.04 31.86
C VAL A 18 -44.65 -18.90 32.61
N PHE A 19 -44.49 -17.89 33.43
CA PHE A 19 -43.30 -17.75 34.30
C PHE A 19 -43.31 -18.76 35.46
N GLY A 20 -44.47 -19.08 36.02
CA GLY A 20 -44.60 -20.09 37.08
C GLY A 20 -44.25 -21.51 36.58
N PHE A 21 -44.58 -21.86 35.34
CA PHE A 21 -44.21 -23.17 34.77
C PHE A 21 -42.71 -23.31 34.50
N TRP A 22 -41.99 -22.23 34.27
CA TRP A 22 -40.52 -22.28 34.10
C TRP A 22 -39.79 -22.40 35.45
N PHE A 23 -40.36 -21.91 36.53
CA PHE A 23 -39.80 -22.02 37.90
C PHE A 23 -40.15 -23.34 38.60
N MET A 24 -41.20 -24.04 38.14
CA MET A 24 -41.59 -25.33 38.76
C MET A 24 -40.91 -26.54 38.16
N ALA A 25 -40.11 -26.39 37.09
CA ALA A 25 -39.45 -27.52 36.44
C ALA A 25 -38.23 -28.08 37.21
N ASP A 26 -37.74 -27.38 38.25
CA ASP A 26 -36.64 -27.86 39.09
C ASP A 26 -37.09 -28.44 40.46
N ALA A 27 -38.37 -28.40 40.79
CA ALA A 27 -38.89 -28.86 42.08
C ALA A 27 -39.23 -30.37 42.09
N GLY A 28 -38.36 -31.22 41.61
CA GLY A 28 -38.59 -32.65 41.61
C GLY A 28 -37.49 -33.51 41.00
N VAL A 29 -36.45 -32.89 40.53
CA VAL A 29 -35.32 -33.65 39.93
C VAL A 29 -34.32 -33.99 41.02
N ASN A 30 -34.09 -35.27 41.23
CA ASN A 30 -33.04 -35.74 42.15
C ASN A 30 -31.68 -35.27 41.65
N ALA A 31 -31.04 -34.34 42.35
CA ALA A 31 -29.72 -33.82 42.04
C ALA A 31 -28.66 -34.64 42.78
N MET A 32 -27.67 -35.17 42.05
CA MET A 32 -26.48 -35.79 42.63
C MET A 32 -25.34 -34.78 42.60
N GLU A 33 -24.70 -34.58 43.74
CA GLU A 33 -23.57 -33.68 43.89
C GLU A 33 -22.29 -34.49 44.11
N HIS A 34 -21.25 -34.22 43.29
CA HIS A 34 -19.94 -34.83 43.37
C HIS A 34 -18.92 -33.78 43.82
N GLY A 35 -18.23 -34.01 44.90
CA GLY A 35 -17.15 -33.14 45.39
C GLY A 35 -15.80 -33.53 44.78
N ILE A 36 -15.15 -32.57 44.16
CA ILE A 36 -13.81 -32.74 43.61
C ILE A 36 -12.84 -31.84 44.35
N ASN A 37 -11.84 -32.40 44.96
CA ASN A 37 -10.76 -31.66 45.58
C ASN A 37 -9.52 -31.66 44.69
N ILE A 38 -9.15 -30.47 44.18
CA ILE A 38 -7.97 -30.29 43.36
C ILE A 38 -6.78 -29.96 44.25
N ASP A 39 -5.93 -30.92 44.52
CA ASP A 39 -4.72 -30.79 45.33
C ASP A 39 -3.42 -30.80 44.48
N ARG A 40 -3.51 -31.11 43.19
CA ARG A 40 -2.41 -31.19 42.24
C ARG A 40 -2.80 -30.69 40.86
N THR A 41 -1.83 -30.55 39.99
CA THR A 41 -2.02 -30.19 38.57
C THR A 41 -1.95 -31.41 37.65
N GLY A 42 -2.46 -31.28 36.44
CA GLY A 42 -2.60 -32.34 35.46
C GLY A 42 -4.01 -32.95 35.49
N ASN A 43 -4.13 -34.22 35.11
CA ASN A 43 -5.38 -34.95 35.26
C ASN A 43 -5.62 -35.25 36.74
N VAL A 44 -6.68 -34.66 37.24
CA VAL A 44 -7.02 -34.78 38.67
C VAL A 44 -7.92 -35.97 38.93
N GLU A 45 -8.99 -36.08 38.15
CA GLU A 45 -10.02 -37.10 38.39
C GLU A 45 -10.78 -37.41 37.09
N LEU A 46 -11.24 -38.65 36.94
CA LEU A 46 -12.17 -39.11 35.92
C LEU A 46 -13.48 -39.48 36.61
N ILE A 47 -14.56 -38.83 36.20
CA ILE A 47 -15.87 -38.99 36.85
C ILE A 47 -16.83 -39.62 35.82
N PRO A 48 -17.19 -40.89 35.99
CA PRO A 48 -18.26 -41.49 35.22
C PRO A 48 -19.62 -41.14 35.83
N LEU A 49 -20.51 -40.67 34.97
CA LEU A 49 -21.85 -40.25 35.33
C LEU A 49 -22.88 -41.05 34.51
N THR A 50 -23.92 -41.53 35.15
CA THR A 50 -24.99 -42.30 34.51
C THR A 50 -26.34 -41.71 34.85
N GLN A 51 -27.28 -41.84 33.90
CA GLN A 51 -28.65 -41.48 34.18
C GLN A 51 -29.33 -42.53 35.04
N LYS A 52 -30.04 -42.07 36.08
CA LYS A 52 -30.98 -42.90 36.84
C LYS A 52 -32.41 -42.71 36.28
N ASP A 53 -33.30 -43.62 36.65
CA ASP A 53 -34.66 -43.72 36.08
C ASP A 53 -35.55 -42.47 36.26
N ASP A 54 -35.15 -41.54 37.09
CA ASP A 54 -35.88 -40.32 37.47
C ASP A 54 -35.37 -39.02 36.85
N GLY A 55 -34.50 -39.05 35.84
CA GLY A 55 -33.96 -37.85 35.17
C GLY A 55 -32.96 -37.11 36.06
N THR A 56 -31.88 -37.73 36.43
CA THR A 56 -30.91 -37.21 37.40
C THR A 56 -30.08 -36.08 36.83
N LEU A 57 -29.97 -34.97 37.51
CA LEU A 57 -28.97 -33.92 37.30
C LEU A 57 -27.75 -34.22 38.15
N ASN A 58 -26.58 -34.21 37.52
CA ASN A 58 -25.31 -34.41 38.21
C ASN A 58 -24.56 -33.07 38.26
N TYR A 59 -24.13 -32.68 39.44
CA TYR A 59 -23.37 -31.46 39.69
C TYR A 59 -21.98 -31.80 40.21
N LEU A 60 -20.96 -31.16 39.68
CA LEU A 60 -19.58 -31.24 40.13
C LEU A 60 -19.25 -29.97 40.93
N ASN A 61 -18.96 -30.18 42.23
CA ASN A 61 -18.50 -29.11 43.11
C ASN A 61 -16.96 -29.21 43.18
N VAL A 62 -16.27 -28.10 42.93
CA VAL A 62 -14.81 -28.14 42.83
C VAL A 62 -14.20 -27.25 43.92
N THR A 63 -13.21 -27.79 44.62
CA THR A 63 -12.41 -27.07 45.63
C THR A 63 -10.96 -27.03 45.17
N ASN A 64 -10.35 -25.86 45.16
CA ASN A 64 -8.94 -25.69 44.82
C ASN A 64 -8.08 -25.73 46.10
N SER A 65 -7.42 -26.84 46.38
CA SER A 65 -6.50 -26.99 47.48
C SER A 65 -5.02 -26.90 47.08
N THR A 66 -4.72 -26.51 45.86
CA THR A 66 -3.32 -26.46 45.38
C THR A 66 -2.49 -25.33 45.97
N GLY A 67 -3.09 -24.42 46.70
CA GLY A 67 -2.44 -23.17 47.17
C GLY A 67 -2.07 -22.17 46.07
N LYS A 68 -2.44 -22.43 44.81
CA LYS A 68 -2.16 -21.60 43.63
C LYS A 68 -3.45 -21.29 42.88
N ALA A 69 -3.45 -20.21 42.11
CA ALA A 69 -4.52 -19.96 41.16
C ALA A 69 -4.43 -20.94 40.00
N ILE A 70 -5.54 -21.56 39.65
CA ILE A 70 -5.58 -22.62 38.64
C ILE A 70 -6.69 -22.35 37.61
N LYS A 71 -6.47 -22.90 36.41
CA LYS A 71 -7.50 -23.14 35.40
C LYS A 71 -7.93 -24.61 35.55
N VAL A 72 -9.21 -24.83 35.73
CA VAL A 72 -9.80 -26.17 35.79
C VAL A 72 -10.55 -26.42 34.50
N THR A 73 -10.17 -27.45 33.76
CA THR A 73 -10.79 -27.83 32.49
C THR A 73 -11.58 -29.14 32.68
N PHE A 74 -12.78 -29.15 32.14
CA PHE A 74 -13.65 -30.35 32.14
C PHE A 74 -13.68 -30.87 30.71
N GLU A 75 -13.11 -32.04 30.48
CA GLU A 75 -13.04 -32.68 29.17
C GLU A 75 -14.03 -33.87 29.10
N ASP A 76 -14.86 -33.86 28.06
CA ASP A 76 -15.71 -35.00 27.74
C ASP A 76 -14.85 -36.14 27.23
N THR A 77 -14.69 -37.13 28.05
CA THR A 77 -13.97 -38.37 27.73
C THR A 77 -14.91 -39.57 27.60
N THR A 78 -16.18 -39.34 27.37
CA THR A 78 -17.19 -40.35 27.16
C THR A 78 -16.80 -41.27 25.99
N PRO A 79 -16.82 -42.57 26.14
CA PRO A 79 -16.50 -43.49 25.05
C PRO A 79 -17.39 -43.26 23.83
N SER A 80 -16.82 -43.42 22.65
CA SER A 80 -17.57 -43.29 21.39
C SER A 80 -18.67 -44.35 21.22
N THR A 81 -18.54 -45.42 21.99
CA THR A 81 -19.50 -46.52 22.05
C THR A 81 -20.70 -46.25 22.96
N ALA A 82 -20.69 -45.18 23.73
CA ALA A 82 -21.80 -44.79 24.58
C ALA A 82 -23.09 -44.61 23.75
N TYR A 83 -24.18 -45.21 24.21
CA TYR A 83 -25.48 -45.16 23.53
C TYR A 83 -25.98 -43.74 23.33
N LYS A 84 -25.86 -42.91 24.37
CA LYS A 84 -26.21 -41.51 24.37
C LYS A 84 -25.40 -40.78 25.43
N LYS A 85 -25.10 -39.51 25.17
CA LYS A 85 -24.33 -38.69 26.11
C LYS A 85 -25.27 -37.66 26.76
N GLY A 86 -24.97 -37.33 28.02
CA GLY A 86 -25.61 -36.17 28.68
C GLY A 86 -25.07 -34.83 28.17
N ASP A 87 -25.85 -33.82 28.34
CA ASP A 87 -25.44 -32.43 28.08
C ASP A 87 -24.53 -31.93 29.19
N ILE A 88 -23.34 -31.48 28.85
CA ILE A 88 -22.38 -30.96 29.82
C ILE A 88 -22.44 -29.43 29.83
N TRP A 89 -22.52 -28.87 31.03
CA TRP A 89 -22.51 -27.44 31.27
C TRP A 89 -21.37 -27.08 32.23
N VAL A 90 -20.49 -26.19 31.83
CA VAL A 90 -19.38 -25.69 32.65
C VAL A 90 -19.66 -24.24 33.02
N GLY A 91 -19.76 -23.95 34.30
CA GLY A 91 -20.41 -22.73 34.72
C GLY A 91 -21.83 -22.71 34.18
N ASN A 92 -22.17 -21.77 33.33
CA ASN A 92 -23.48 -21.70 32.67
C ASN A 92 -23.41 -21.99 31.15
N HIS A 93 -22.35 -22.66 30.69
CA HIS A 93 -22.16 -22.99 29.28
C HIS A 93 -22.45 -24.45 28.96
N ARG A 94 -23.26 -24.68 27.95
CA ARG A 94 -23.50 -26.00 27.39
C ARG A 94 -22.33 -26.41 26.49
N TYR A 95 -21.64 -27.48 26.86
CA TYR A 95 -20.40 -27.92 26.20
C TYR A 95 -20.62 -28.73 24.91
N GLN A 96 -21.76 -29.37 24.74
CA GLN A 96 -21.94 -30.48 23.79
C GLN A 96 -22.14 -30.15 22.32
N TRP A 97 -22.27 -28.92 21.89
CA TRP A 97 -22.67 -28.64 20.51
C TRP A 97 -21.57 -28.00 19.63
N GLY A 98 -20.37 -28.50 19.78
CA GLY A 98 -19.32 -28.37 18.73
C GLY A 98 -18.79 -26.98 18.39
N ASN A 99 -19.28 -25.92 18.97
CA ASN A 99 -18.84 -24.57 18.71
C ASN A 99 -18.27 -23.91 19.96
N SER A 100 -16.94 -23.92 20.07
CA SER A 100 -16.10 -23.07 20.94
C SER A 100 -16.66 -22.70 22.32
N VAL A 101 -17.30 -23.62 22.99
CA VAL A 101 -17.85 -23.38 24.32
C VAL A 101 -16.75 -23.58 25.34
N ARG A 102 -16.68 -22.65 26.29
CA ARG A 102 -15.69 -22.69 27.35
C ARG A 102 -15.94 -23.90 28.25
N ASN A 103 -15.02 -24.85 28.25
CA ASN A 103 -15.06 -26.05 29.11
C ASN A 103 -14.17 -25.92 30.35
N PHE A 104 -13.93 -24.69 30.82
CA PHE A 104 -13.04 -24.44 31.95
C PHE A 104 -13.54 -23.30 32.84
N ILE A 105 -13.06 -23.32 34.09
CA ILE A 105 -13.20 -22.26 35.06
C ILE A 105 -11.83 -21.88 35.61
N TYR A 106 -11.75 -20.69 36.20
CA TYR A 106 -10.57 -20.26 36.94
C TYR A 106 -10.91 -20.23 38.44
N MET A 107 -9.94 -20.58 39.25
CA MET A 107 -10.14 -20.64 40.70
C MET A 107 -8.99 -20.00 41.46
N TYR A 108 -9.33 -19.29 42.54
CA TYR A 108 -8.37 -18.84 43.55
C TYR A 108 -7.81 -19.99 44.38
N PRO A 109 -6.66 -19.79 45.04
CA PRO A 109 -6.23 -20.68 46.09
C PRO A 109 -7.29 -20.77 47.22
N GLY A 110 -7.66 -21.99 47.55
CA GLY A 110 -8.65 -22.27 48.60
C GLY A 110 -10.11 -21.97 48.23
N GLN A 111 -10.40 -21.61 46.99
CA GLN A 111 -11.77 -21.35 46.53
C GLN A 111 -12.51 -22.68 46.34
N SER A 112 -13.76 -22.69 46.74
CA SER A 112 -14.72 -23.75 46.45
C SER A 112 -15.82 -23.19 45.56
N ILE A 113 -16.12 -23.88 44.46
CA ILE A 113 -17.16 -23.50 43.51
C ILE A 113 -18.21 -24.63 43.49
N LYS A 114 -19.39 -24.35 43.99
CA LYS A 114 -20.51 -25.29 43.88
C LYS A 114 -21.04 -25.32 42.47
N ARG A 115 -21.41 -26.51 42.01
CA ARG A 115 -22.01 -26.73 40.68
C ARG A 115 -21.15 -26.16 39.54
N ALA A 116 -19.84 -26.26 39.67
CA ALA A 116 -18.88 -25.81 38.65
C ALA A 116 -19.09 -26.43 37.30
N CYS A 117 -19.58 -27.68 37.27
CA CYS A 117 -20.02 -28.39 36.09
C CYS A 117 -21.35 -29.10 36.37
N LYS A 118 -22.27 -29.07 35.43
CA LYS A 118 -23.53 -29.79 35.43
C LYS A 118 -23.58 -30.76 34.27
N VAL A 119 -24.07 -31.99 34.52
CA VAL A 119 -24.42 -32.93 33.44
C VAL A 119 -25.90 -33.21 33.50
N GLU A 120 -26.57 -32.98 32.42
CA GLU A 120 -28.02 -33.10 32.27
C GLU A 120 -28.33 -34.23 31.29
N PHE A 121 -29.04 -35.24 31.73
CA PHE A 121 -29.54 -36.30 30.87
C PHE A 121 -31.00 -36.08 30.53
N GLY A 122 -31.39 -36.40 29.30
CA GLY A 122 -32.77 -36.34 28.88
C GLY A 122 -33.63 -37.37 29.63
N VAL A 123 -34.86 -37.00 29.99
CA VAL A 123 -35.79 -37.80 30.83
C VAL A 123 -36.00 -39.24 30.30
N TYR A 124 -35.84 -39.48 29.02
CA TYR A 124 -36.05 -40.78 28.36
C TYR A 124 -34.75 -41.54 28.08
N ASP A 125 -33.61 -41.05 28.53
CA ASP A 125 -32.31 -41.58 28.15
C ASP A 125 -31.70 -42.55 29.19
N ARG A 126 -32.47 -43.53 29.64
CA ARG A 126 -32.13 -44.46 30.73
C ARG A 126 -30.77 -45.19 30.63
N LYS A 127 -30.11 -45.19 29.48
CA LYS A 127 -28.79 -45.79 29.27
C LYS A 127 -27.75 -44.74 28.90
N ALA A 128 -28.04 -43.47 29.10
CA ALA A 128 -27.07 -42.43 28.79
C ALA A 128 -25.96 -42.41 29.84
N GLU A 129 -24.75 -42.23 29.39
CA GLU A 129 -23.56 -42.15 30.23
C GLU A 129 -22.66 -41.00 29.74
N THR A 130 -21.96 -40.41 30.65
CA THR A 130 -21.01 -39.34 30.34
C THR A 130 -19.81 -39.49 31.27
N SER A 131 -18.62 -39.42 30.71
CA SER A 131 -17.39 -39.40 31.50
C SER A 131 -16.70 -38.03 31.34
N ILE A 132 -16.35 -37.41 32.45
CA ILE A 132 -15.65 -36.13 32.48
C ILE A 132 -14.30 -36.31 33.12
N THR A 133 -13.24 -35.92 32.40
CA THR A 133 -11.91 -35.79 32.97
C THR A 133 -11.71 -34.34 33.43
N VAL A 134 -11.39 -34.20 34.70
CA VAL A 134 -11.06 -32.89 35.28
C VAL A 134 -9.56 -32.68 35.27
N LYS A 135 -9.11 -31.61 34.65
CA LYS A 135 -7.70 -31.24 34.58
C LYS A 135 -7.49 -29.90 35.29
N ALA A 136 -6.32 -29.74 35.90
CA ALA A 136 -5.94 -28.47 36.52
C ALA A 136 -4.57 -27.99 36.03
N GLU A 137 -4.47 -26.75 35.69
CA GLU A 137 -3.25 -26.06 35.27
C GLU A 137 -3.02 -24.83 36.14
N VAL A 138 -1.79 -24.59 36.59
CA VAL A 138 -1.44 -23.38 37.31
C VAL A 138 -1.46 -22.20 36.35
N LEU A 139 -2.15 -21.14 36.73
CA LEU A 139 -2.11 -19.88 36.00
C LEU A 139 -0.72 -19.25 36.12
N SER A 140 -0.20 -18.75 35.00
CA SER A 140 1.05 -18.00 35.01
C SER A 140 0.93 -16.76 35.90
N LYS A 141 2.07 -16.30 36.44
CA LYS A 141 2.11 -15.10 37.27
C LYS A 141 1.56 -13.86 36.55
N ALA A 142 1.73 -13.80 35.23
CA ALA A 142 1.14 -12.76 34.40
C ALA A 142 -0.39 -12.87 34.24
N GLN A 143 -0.93 -14.02 34.53
CA GLN A 143 -2.38 -14.31 34.49
C GLN A 143 -3.05 -14.20 35.84
N TYR A 144 -2.34 -13.87 36.91
CA TYR A 144 -2.86 -13.86 38.25
C TYR A 144 -2.54 -12.55 38.97
N ILE A 145 -3.50 -11.69 39.05
CA ILE A 145 -3.46 -10.54 39.93
C ILE A 145 -4.36 -10.79 41.10
N LYS A 146 -3.85 -10.71 42.28
CA LYS A 146 -4.59 -11.12 43.37
C LYS A 146 -4.55 -10.27 44.58
N THR A 147 -5.62 -10.12 45.19
CA THR A 147 -5.73 -10.49 46.60
C THR A 147 -7.18 -10.84 46.89
N LYS A 148 -7.41 -11.78 47.81
CA LYS A 148 -8.77 -12.16 48.20
C LYS A 148 -9.59 -10.95 48.68
N GLU A 149 -8.90 -9.97 49.22
CA GLU A 149 -9.49 -8.69 49.65
C GLU A 149 -9.77 -7.72 48.51
N GLN A 150 -9.06 -7.86 47.38
CA GLN A 150 -9.23 -7.03 46.20
C GLN A 150 -10.31 -7.56 45.25
N SER A 151 -10.73 -8.81 45.41
CA SER A 151 -11.80 -9.40 44.58
C SER A 151 -13.17 -8.74 44.80
N PHE A 152 -13.31 -7.87 45.79
CA PHE A 152 -14.53 -7.14 46.11
C PHE A 152 -14.41 -5.64 45.84
N ALA A 153 -13.93 -5.28 44.68
CA ALA A 153 -13.76 -3.88 44.25
C ALA A 153 -15.08 -3.22 43.82
N TYR A 154 -16.01 -3.08 44.76
CA TYR A 154 -17.34 -2.49 44.50
C TYR A 154 -17.37 -0.96 44.49
N THR A 155 -16.30 -0.31 44.85
CA THR A 155 -16.23 1.15 44.91
C THR A 155 -14.93 1.63 44.27
N LYS A 156 -14.94 2.85 43.77
CA LYS A 156 -13.74 3.46 43.17
C LYS A 156 -12.54 3.48 44.13
N SER A 157 -12.80 3.73 45.43
CA SER A 157 -11.73 3.75 46.45
C SER A 157 -11.09 2.38 46.69
N LYS A 158 -11.82 1.30 46.41
CA LYS A 158 -11.35 -0.09 46.46
C LYS A 158 -10.99 -0.67 45.10
N ALA A 159 -10.79 0.17 44.09
CA ALA A 159 -10.50 -0.27 42.76
C ALA A 159 -9.28 -1.18 42.72
N LEU A 160 -9.43 -2.36 42.13
CA LEU A 160 -8.36 -3.32 41.92
C LEU A 160 -7.36 -2.80 40.88
N GLU A 161 -6.10 -2.79 41.27
CA GLU A 161 -5.04 -2.41 40.32
C GLU A 161 -4.79 -3.52 39.30
N ILE A 162 -4.83 -3.17 38.03
CA ILE A 162 -4.63 -4.08 36.92
C ILE A 162 -3.50 -3.56 36.01
N PRO A 163 -2.71 -4.45 35.41
CA PRO A 163 -1.69 -4.02 34.47
C PRO A 163 -2.31 -3.54 33.15
N LEU A 164 -1.57 -2.68 32.46
CA LEU A 164 -1.95 -2.20 31.13
C LEU A 164 -2.02 -3.33 30.11
N SER A 165 -1.16 -4.34 30.23
CA SER A 165 -1.07 -5.49 29.34
C SER A 165 -1.23 -6.80 30.09
N GLY A 166 -1.64 -7.83 29.37
CA GLY A 166 -1.86 -9.17 29.92
C GLY A 166 -3.33 -9.44 30.27
N MET A 167 -3.64 -10.68 30.58
CA MET A 167 -4.99 -11.09 30.95
C MET A 167 -5.38 -10.49 32.30
N GLN A 168 -6.54 -9.88 32.36
CA GLN A 168 -7.08 -9.25 33.55
C GLN A 168 -8.09 -10.19 34.26
N TYR A 169 -8.22 -10.08 35.53
CA TYR A 169 -8.78 -11.11 36.39
C TYR A 169 -10.13 -10.84 37.02
N SER A 170 -10.80 -9.88 36.52
CA SER A 170 -12.21 -9.64 36.79
C SER A 170 -13.09 -10.86 36.61
N LEU A 171 -12.60 -11.83 35.85
CA LEU A 171 -13.20 -13.15 35.75
C LEU A 171 -13.49 -13.81 37.08
N TYR A 172 -12.64 -13.63 38.08
CA TYR A 172 -12.82 -14.23 39.38
C TYR A 172 -14.01 -13.61 40.15
N ASP A 173 -14.21 -12.33 39.96
CA ASP A 173 -15.37 -11.68 40.55
C ASP A 173 -16.66 -12.25 39.98
N GLY A 174 -16.68 -12.43 38.66
CA GLY A 174 -17.82 -13.02 38.00
C GLY A 174 -18.07 -14.46 38.41
N ILE A 175 -17.02 -15.28 38.53
CA ILE A 175 -17.15 -16.67 38.94
C ILE A 175 -17.67 -16.76 40.38
N THR A 176 -17.02 -16.08 41.30
CA THR A 176 -17.40 -16.12 42.70
C THR A 176 -18.84 -15.67 42.90
N TYR A 177 -19.18 -14.57 42.29
CA TYR A 177 -20.52 -14.01 42.39
C TYR A 177 -21.56 -14.87 41.66
N GLY A 178 -21.16 -15.42 40.50
CA GLY A 178 -22.05 -16.11 39.63
C GLY A 178 -22.52 -17.46 40.13
N ILE A 179 -21.66 -18.19 40.75
CA ILE A 179 -21.96 -19.57 41.13
C ILE A 179 -22.58 -19.65 42.52
N GLU A 180 -22.18 -18.80 43.41
CA GLU A 180 -22.80 -18.73 44.75
C GLU A 180 -24.25 -18.28 44.69
N CYS A 181 -24.64 -17.48 43.73
CA CYS A 181 -26.02 -17.06 43.53
C CYS A 181 -26.93 -18.11 42.89
N MET A 182 -26.39 -19.23 42.43
CA MET A 182 -27.19 -20.35 41.89
C MET A 182 -27.62 -21.33 42.97
N ASP A 183 -27.41 -21.02 44.24
CA ASP A 183 -27.81 -21.91 45.31
C ASP A 183 -29.33 -21.94 45.51
N LYS A 184 -29.76 -23.05 45.98
CA LYS A 184 -31.03 -23.70 46.18
C LYS A 184 -32.33 -22.90 46.07
N ASP A 185 -32.34 -21.66 46.42
CA ASP A 185 -33.56 -20.87 46.53
C ASP A 185 -33.64 -19.75 45.49
N GLY A 186 -32.72 -19.78 44.54
CA GLY A 186 -32.76 -18.92 43.36
C GLY A 186 -32.58 -17.43 43.62
N ILE A 187 -32.59 -17.02 44.87
CA ILE A 187 -32.46 -15.63 45.26
C ILE A 187 -31.95 -15.60 46.69
N SER A 188 -30.72 -15.42 46.89
CA SER A 188 -30.39 -14.75 48.13
C SER A 188 -30.67 -13.26 47.88
N GLU A 189 -31.68 -12.74 48.53
CA GLU A 189 -31.98 -11.30 48.60
C GLU A 189 -30.80 -10.49 49.16
N GLU A 190 -29.80 -11.16 49.66
CA GLU A 190 -28.52 -10.63 50.12
C GLU A 190 -27.53 -10.33 48.99
N VAL A 191 -27.80 -10.73 47.76
CA VAL A 191 -27.08 -10.19 46.62
C VAL A 191 -27.57 -8.76 46.39
N ASN A 192 -27.04 -7.95 47.19
CA ASN A 192 -27.33 -6.56 47.38
C ASN A 192 -27.48 -5.85 46.05
N PRO A 193 -28.65 -5.33 45.67
CA PRO A 193 -28.89 -4.66 44.39
C PRO A 193 -28.08 -3.38 44.20
N GLY A 194 -27.13 -3.07 44.96
CA GLY A 194 -26.17 -1.97 44.79
C GLY A 194 -24.74 -2.43 44.55
N LYS A 195 -24.52 -3.73 44.36
CA LYS A 195 -23.16 -4.28 44.16
C LYS A 195 -22.88 -4.80 42.75
N ASP A 196 -23.69 -4.43 41.80
CA ASP A 196 -23.54 -4.87 40.41
C ASP A 196 -22.48 -4.07 39.64
N GLU A 197 -21.51 -3.54 40.32
CA GLU A 197 -20.38 -2.82 39.70
C GLU A 197 -19.05 -3.34 40.21
N ARG A 198 -18.07 -3.21 39.35
CA ARG A 198 -16.66 -3.52 39.65
C ARG A 198 -15.78 -2.38 39.22
N TRP A 199 -14.82 -2.04 40.05
CA TRP A 199 -13.88 -0.97 39.81
C TRP A 199 -12.47 -1.51 39.71
N TYR A 200 -11.81 -1.10 38.64
CA TYR A 200 -10.39 -1.37 38.38
C TYR A 200 -9.66 -0.06 38.20
N LYS A 201 -8.37 -0.03 38.50
CA LYS A 201 -7.51 1.12 38.24
C LYS A 201 -6.26 0.65 37.51
N PHE A 202 -5.73 1.50 36.65
CA PHE A 202 -4.46 1.27 35.98
C PHE A 202 -3.72 2.58 35.74
N ASN A 203 -2.41 2.50 35.61
CA ASN A 203 -1.55 3.66 35.41
C ASN A 203 -0.98 3.67 34.01
N VAL A 204 -0.98 4.83 33.38
CA VAL A 204 -0.32 5.12 32.12
C VAL A 204 0.83 6.07 32.42
N SER A 205 2.07 5.63 32.21
CA SER A 205 3.26 6.42 32.55
C SER A 205 3.47 7.59 31.61
N GLU A 206 3.27 7.39 30.30
CA GLU A 206 3.45 8.44 29.29
C GLU A 206 2.19 8.54 28.41
N ARG A 207 2.16 7.77 27.37
CA ARG A 207 1.04 7.61 26.44
C ARG A 207 0.84 6.12 26.19
N ALA A 208 -0.38 5.69 26.10
CA ALA A 208 -0.69 4.29 25.86
C ALA A 208 -1.87 4.12 24.89
N VAL A 209 -1.92 2.97 24.26
CA VAL A 209 -3.09 2.48 23.53
C VAL A 209 -3.70 1.37 24.35
N ILE A 210 -5.02 1.40 24.54
CA ILE A 210 -5.79 0.30 25.08
C ILE A 210 -6.79 -0.18 24.03
N ASN A 211 -7.05 -1.47 24.04
CA ASN A 211 -8.09 -2.10 23.22
C ASN A 211 -8.93 -3.03 24.10
N PRO A 212 -9.77 -2.44 24.97
CA PRO A 212 -10.47 -3.20 26.00
C PRO A 212 -11.35 -4.27 25.38
N THR A 213 -11.26 -5.46 25.91
CA THR A 213 -12.15 -6.57 25.58
C THR A 213 -12.88 -7.01 26.83
N PHE A 214 -14.13 -7.33 26.66
CA PHE A 214 -14.99 -7.88 27.68
C PHE A 214 -15.59 -9.17 27.13
N GLU A 215 -15.49 -10.26 27.87
CA GLU A 215 -16.02 -11.55 27.48
C GLU A 215 -16.94 -12.09 28.59
N LEU A 216 -18.18 -12.36 28.24
CA LEU A 216 -19.10 -13.08 29.13
C LEU A 216 -18.94 -14.58 28.92
N ALA A 217 -18.93 -15.30 30.04
CA ALA A 217 -18.88 -16.75 30.01
C ALA A 217 -20.19 -17.40 29.55
N GLU A 218 -21.29 -16.67 29.51
CA GLU A 218 -22.62 -17.20 29.24
C GLU A 218 -23.17 -16.82 27.86
N LYS A 219 -22.90 -17.62 26.86
CA LYS A 219 -23.32 -17.37 25.47
C LYS A 219 -24.83 -17.42 25.27
N GLU A 220 -25.50 -18.40 25.83
CA GLU A 220 -26.93 -18.64 25.55
C GLU A 220 -27.86 -17.66 26.27
N ARG A 221 -27.46 -17.22 27.47
CA ARG A 221 -28.25 -16.24 28.23
C ARG A 221 -28.05 -14.80 27.76
N CYS A 222 -26.96 -14.51 27.08
CA CYS A 222 -26.74 -13.21 26.44
C CYS A 222 -27.79 -12.91 25.36
N ASN A 223 -28.27 -13.90 24.64
CA ASN A 223 -29.26 -13.70 23.57
C ASN A 223 -30.66 -13.30 24.04
N LEU A 224 -31.04 -13.65 25.26
CA LEU A 224 -32.40 -13.45 25.73
C LEU A 224 -32.63 -12.14 26.50
N PHE A 225 -31.56 -11.50 27.01
CA PHE A 225 -31.74 -10.45 28.00
C PHE A 225 -30.89 -9.16 27.83
N HIS A 226 -30.15 -8.96 26.72
CA HIS A 226 -28.91 -8.20 26.84
C HIS A 226 -28.58 -7.09 25.88
N GLN A 227 -29.51 -6.54 25.21
CA GLN A 227 -29.23 -5.28 24.58
C GLN A 227 -29.10 -4.18 25.63
N ASN A 228 -27.87 -3.68 25.85
CA ASN A 228 -27.55 -2.47 26.60
C ASN A 228 -27.64 -2.53 28.14
N GLN A 229 -27.33 -3.65 28.77
CA GLN A 229 -27.40 -3.72 30.24
C GLN A 229 -26.07 -3.75 30.99
N THR A 230 -24.99 -4.12 30.34
CA THR A 230 -23.64 -4.02 30.90
C THR A 230 -22.89 -2.86 30.26
N PHE A 231 -22.41 -1.97 31.09
CA PHE A 231 -21.67 -0.79 30.65
C PHE A 231 -20.25 -0.85 31.16
N ILE A 232 -19.31 -0.45 30.33
CA ILE A 232 -17.93 -0.22 30.71
C ILE A 232 -17.67 1.25 30.56
N LYS A 233 -17.21 1.87 31.63
CA LYS A 233 -16.88 3.29 31.69
C LYS A 233 -15.44 3.44 32.13
N ILE A 234 -14.71 4.35 31.51
CA ILE A 234 -13.34 4.68 31.89
C ILE A 234 -13.30 6.15 32.30
N TYR A 235 -12.81 6.40 33.48
CA TYR A 235 -12.66 7.74 34.06
C TYR A 235 -11.18 8.05 34.25
N ASN A 236 -10.82 9.31 34.17
CA ASN A 236 -9.52 9.76 34.64
C ASN A 236 -9.52 9.99 36.16
N SER A 237 -8.38 10.43 36.72
CA SER A 237 -8.24 10.70 38.15
C SER A 237 -9.12 11.85 38.67
N ARG A 238 -9.64 12.70 37.76
CA ARG A 238 -10.53 13.83 38.06
C ARG A 238 -12.01 13.49 37.91
N ASP A 239 -12.36 12.21 37.79
CA ASP A 239 -13.72 11.72 37.54
C ASP A 239 -14.34 12.16 36.21
N GLU A 240 -13.51 12.66 35.28
CA GLU A 240 -13.98 12.95 33.94
C GLU A 240 -14.16 11.63 33.16
N LEU A 241 -15.35 11.44 32.60
CA LEU A 241 -15.67 10.27 31.80
C LEU A 241 -14.92 10.34 30.45
N MET A 242 -13.94 9.48 30.28
CA MET A 242 -13.12 9.42 29.05
C MET A 242 -13.73 8.49 28.01
N TYR A 243 -14.50 7.51 28.45
CA TYR A 243 -15.05 6.48 27.61
C TYR A 243 -16.25 5.80 28.26
N SER A 244 -17.30 5.54 27.48
CA SER A 244 -18.45 4.77 27.91
C SER A 244 -18.99 3.96 26.75
N GLU A 245 -19.11 2.67 26.93
CA GLU A 245 -19.72 1.77 25.95
C GLU A 245 -20.59 0.73 26.64
N ALA A 246 -21.73 0.47 26.02
CA ALA A 246 -22.57 -0.65 26.40
C ALA A 246 -21.99 -1.93 25.80
N ALA A 247 -21.91 -2.97 26.58
CA ALA A 247 -21.59 -4.29 26.07
C ALA A 247 -22.78 -4.77 25.20
N THR A 248 -22.64 -4.60 23.90
CA THR A 248 -23.61 -5.10 22.93
C THR A 248 -23.06 -6.38 22.30
N GLN A 249 -23.90 -7.38 22.17
CA GLN A 249 -23.52 -8.62 21.54
C GLN A 249 -23.25 -8.39 20.06
N TYR A 250 -22.05 -8.71 19.61
CA TYR A 250 -21.70 -8.65 18.21
C TYR A 250 -21.77 -10.04 17.59
N LYS A 251 -22.70 -10.25 16.65
CA LYS A 251 -22.85 -11.48 15.81
C LYS A 251 -22.84 -12.82 16.56
N GLY A 252 -23.41 -12.88 17.75
CA GLY A 252 -23.49 -14.13 18.51
C GLY A 252 -22.18 -14.54 19.18
N GLU A 253 -21.18 -13.67 19.23
CA GLU A 253 -19.94 -13.88 19.98
C GLU A 253 -20.11 -13.41 21.43
N ASN A 254 -19.36 -14.02 22.35
CA ASN A 254 -19.35 -13.63 23.76
C ASN A 254 -18.28 -12.59 24.07
N ILE A 255 -17.58 -12.12 23.04
CA ILE A 255 -16.46 -11.18 23.15
C ILE A 255 -16.89 -9.85 22.57
N TRP A 256 -16.75 -8.81 23.34
CA TRP A 256 -16.94 -7.44 22.91
C TRP A 256 -15.58 -6.76 22.82
N ASN A 257 -15.25 -6.31 21.65
CA ASN A 257 -14.09 -5.47 21.42
C ASN A 257 -14.57 -4.02 21.39
N MET A 258 -14.07 -3.23 22.31
CA MET A 258 -14.51 -1.85 22.50
C MET A 258 -13.75 -0.85 21.64
N GLY A 259 -12.96 -1.33 20.71
CA GLY A 259 -12.13 -0.49 19.86
C GLY A 259 -10.93 0.10 20.57
N SER A 260 -9.98 0.56 19.77
CA SER A 260 -8.73 1.13 20.28
C SER A 260 -8.93 2.55 20.79
N LYS A 261 -8.40 2.85 21.98
CA LYS A 261 -8.38 4.20 22.58
C LYS A 261 -6.97 4.60 22.95
N THR A 262 -6.65 5.86 22.74
CA THR A 262 -5.37 6.44 23.14
C THR A 262 -5.55 7.23 24.41
N LEU A 263 -4.71 6.96 25.41
CA LEU A 263 -4.70 7.61 26.71
C LEU A 263 -3.37 8.36 26.91
N THR A 264 -3.42 9.48 27.59
CA THR A 264 -2.24 10.24 28.05
C THR A 264 -1.75 9.70 29.40
N SER A 265 -0.63 10.21 29.91
CA SER A 265 -0.14 9.84 31.24
C SER A 265 -1.18 10.16 32.32
N GLY A 266 -1.36 9.27 33.27
CA GLY A 266 -2.30 9.43 34.38
C GLY A 266 -2.80 8.11 34.93
N THR A 267 -3.57 8.22 36.02
CA THR A 267 -4.31 7.10 36.61
C THR A 267 -5.72 7.09 36.07
N TYR A 268 -6.16 5.94 35.62
CA TYR A 268 -7.47 5.70 35.06
C TYR A 268 -8.23 4.65 35.87
N TYR A 269 -9.54 4.81 35.92
CA TYR A 269 -10.46 3.92 36.63
C TYR A 269 -11.45 3.34 35.62
N VAL A 270 -11.60 2.03 35.65
CA VAL A 270 -12.62 1.32 34.89
C VAL A 270 -13.74 0.93 35.80
N GLN A 271 -14.96 1.30 35.45
CA GLN A 271 -16.18 0.86 36.10
C GLN A 271 -16.90 -0.09 35.13
N ILE A 272 -17.15 -1.29 35.57
CA ILE A 272 -18.01 -2.25 34.87
C ILE A 272 -19.31 -2.31 35.66
N ILE A 273 -20.41 -1.93 35.01
CA ILE A 273 -21.73 -1.87 35.62
C ILE A 273 -22.65 -2.88 34.96
N ASN A 274 -23.30 -3.70 35.73
CA ASN A 274 -24.34 -4.59 35.23
C ASN A 274 -25.71 -4.09 35.75
N ASN A 275 -26.49 -3.46 34.90
CA ASN A 275 -27.82 -2.93 35.23
C ASN A 275 -28.93 -3.97 35.09
N ARG A 276 -28.64 -5.23 35.29
CA ARG A 276 -29.65 -6.28 35.17
C ARG A 276 -30.58 -6.26 36.37
N GLN A 277 -31.84 -6.25 36.09
CA GLN A 277 -32.88 -6.44 37.11
C GLN A 277 -33.15 -7.93 37.41
N ILE A 278 -32.46 -8.84 36.72
CA ILE A 278 -32.70 -10.28 36.86
C ILE A 278 -31.41 -10.90 37.39
N TYR A 279 -31.50 -11.57 38.47
CA TYR A 279 -30.46 -12.22 39.25
C TYR A 279 -29.84 -13.43 38.52
N HIS A 280 -29.18 -13.20 37.40
CA HIS A 280 -28.35 -14.20 36.80
C HIS A 280 -26.89 -13.78 36.94
N PRO A 281 -26.13 -14.54 37.70
CA PRO A 281 -24.73 -14.30 37.86
C PRO A 281 -24.01 -14.41 36.51
N ALA A 282 -23.21 -13.43 36.17
CA ALA A 282 -22.43 -13.43 34.95
C ALA A 282 -20.93 -13.54 35.26
N THR A 283 -20.34 -14.60 34.82
CA THR A 283 -18.88 -14.70 34.78
C THR A 283 -18.35 -13.92 33.61
N PHE A 284 -17.41 -13.03 33.84
CA PHE A 284 -16.80 -12.25 32.79
C PHE A 284 -15.27 -12.22 32.88
N MET A 285 -14.64 -11.98 31.75
CA MET A 285 -13.24 -11.59 31.67
C MET A 285 -13.15 -10.18 31.10
N PHE A 286 -12.35 -9.36 31.72
CA PHE A 286 -12.03 -8.04 31.25
C PHE A 286 -10.52 -7.93 31.01
N ASN A 287 -10.14 -7.36 29.87
CA ASN A 287 -8.76 -7.18 29.51
C ASN A 287 -8.58 -5.81 28.85
N LEU A 288 -7.61 -5.03 29.30
CA LEU A 288 -7.28 -3.75 28.68
C LEU A 288 -6.59 -3.92 27.34
N ASN A 289 -5.89 -5.03 27.13
CA ASN A 289 -5.04 -5.28 25.94
C ASN A 289 -4.21 -4.05 25.57
N GLY A 290 -3.66 -3.40 26.59
CA GLY A 290 -2.96 -2.14 26.45
C GLY A 290 -1.46 -2.33 26.25
N HIS A 291 -0.85 -1.32 25.68
CA HIS A 291 0.59 -1.19 25.59
C HIS A 291 0.99 0.27 25.59
N ASN A 292 2.23 0.56 25.99
CA ASN A 292 2.78 1.90 25.88
C ASN A 292 2.87 2.31 24.41
N TRP A 293 2.63 3.59 24.14
CA TRP A 293 2.65 4.12 22.79
C TRP A 293 3.99 3.86 22.10
N ILE A 294 3.95 3.20 20.98
CA ILE A 294 5.10 2.91 20.15
C ILE A 294 5.16 3.94 19.03
N SER A 295 6.03 4.94 19.20
CA SER A 295 6.17 6.00 18.20
C SER A 295 6.90 5.54 16.95
N ALA A 296 6.47 6.04 15.80
CA ALA A 296 7.24 5.89 14.58
C ALA A 296 8.48 6.77 14.61
N ASN A 297 9.65 6.16 14.53
CA ASN A 297 10.93 6.87 14.41
C ASN A 297 11.11 7.45 13.01
N LYS A 298 10.66 6.71 12.00
CA LYS A 298 10.71 7.08 10.57
C LYS A 298 9.70 6.29 9.75
N VAL A 299 9.51 6.72 8.51
CA VAL A 299 8.87 5.94 7.45
C VAL A 299 9.96 5.47 6.51
N THR A 300 9.87 4.25 6.03
CA THR A 300 10.73 3.68 4.98
C THR A 300 9.88 3.32 3.77
N CYS A 301 10.49 3.27 2.60
CA CYS A 301 9.81 2.81 1.39
C CYS A 301 10.64 1.72 0.71
N SER A 302 9.95 0.81 0.05
CA SER A 302 10.58 -0.26 -0.77
C SER A 302 11.50 0.30 -1.85
N GLN A 303 11.22 1.52 -2.32
CA GLN A 303 12.01 2.23 -3.32
C GLN A 303 12.04 3.73 -3.00
N SER A 304 13.22 4.30 -2.87
CA SER A 304 13.40 5.74 -2.70
C SER A 304 13.22 6.52 -4.02
N ALA A 305 13.39 5.84 -5.15
CA ALA A 305 13.15 6.39 -6.47
C ALA A 305 12.75 5.26 -7.45
N ILE A 306 11.89 5.59 -8.39
CA ILE A 306 11.41 4.67 -9.42
C ILE A 306 11.60 5.29 -10.81
N GLN A 307 11.93 4.47 -11.82
CA GLN A 307 11.95 4.93 -13.20
C GLN A 307 10.52 5.16 -13.70
N LEU A 308 10.32 6.22 -14.47
CA LEU A 308 9.02 6.51 -15.07
C LEU A 308 8.43 5.33 -15.87
N SER A 309 9.29 4.55 -16.52
CA SER A 309 8.91 3.34 -17.28
C SER A 309 8.41 2.17 -16.41
N ASP A 310 8.70 2.20 -15.12
CA ASP A 310 8.38 1.12 -14.19
C ASP A 310 7.09 1.41 -13.38
N ILE A 311 6.55 2.61 -13.53
CA ILE A 311 5.29 3.00 -12.88
C ILE A 311 4.14 2.19 -13.45
N GLY A 312 3.24 1.75 -12.57
CA GLY A 312 2.17 0.81 -12.90
C GLY A 312 2.63 -0.66 -12.99
N LYS A 313 3.96 -0.90 -12.99
CA LYS A 313 4.54 -2.26 -12.94
C LYS A 313 5.12 -2.59 -11.57
N LYS A 314 5.54 -1.59 -10.83
CA LYS A 314 6.13 -1.71 -9.49
C LYS A 314 5.35 -0.83 -8.53
N LYS A 315 4.95 -1.40 -7.40
CA LYS A 315 4.34 -0.66 -6.29
C LYS A 315 5.41 -0.02 -5.43
N VAL A 316 5.09 1.14 -4.88
CA VAL A 316 5.85 1.76 -3.80
C VAL A 316 5.17 1.41 -2.49
N ILE A 317 5.88 0.70 -1.64
CA ILE A 317 5.38 0.27 -0.34
C ILE A 317 6.06 1.10 0.73
N ALA A 318 5.28 1.92 1.42
CA ALA A 318 5.74 2.67 2.59
C ALA A 318 5.40 1.90 3.87
N GLN A 319 6.29 1.96 4.86
CA GLN A 319 6.11 1.29 6.14
C GLN A 319 6.71 2.14 7.27
N THR A 320 6.00 2.19 8.40
CA THR A 320 6.51 2.78 9.65
C THR A 320 7.63 1.94 10.22
N VAL A 321 8.53 2.55 10.97
CA VAL A 321 9.58 1.86 11.72
C VAL A 321 9.52 2.36 13.17
N PRO A 322 9.23 1.46 14.12
CA PRO A 322 8.96 0.03 13.94
C PRO A 322 7.64 -0.25 13.21
N ALA A 323 7.48 -1.47 12.67
CA ALA A 323 6.31 -1.87 11.88
C ALA A 323 5.01 -1.95 12.69
N ASN A 324 5.13 -2.16 14.00
CA ASN A 324 4.04 -2.17 14.97
C ASN A 324 3.81 -0.80 15.64
N SER A 325 4.32 0.28 15.06
CA SER A 325 4.10 1.63 15.58
C SER A 325 2.61 1.97 15.71
N ASP A 326 2.27 2.72 16.74
CA ASP A 326 0.92 3.28 16.91
C ASP A 326 0.72 4.52 16.04
N ASP A 327 1.80 5.20 15.69
CA ASP A 327 1.75 6.21 14.65
C ASP A 327 1.55 5.54 13.29
N LYS A 328 0.42 5.87 12.67
CA LYS A 328 0.04 5.33 11.37
C LYS A 328 0.41 6.30 10.26
N ILE A 329 0.60 5.78 9.06
CA ILE A 329 0.61 6.61 7.85
C ILE A 329 -0.84 7.04 7.63
N VAL A 330 -1.06 8.35 7.69
CA VAL A 330 -2.42 8.95 7.62
C VAL A 330 -2.62 9.75 6.34
N SER A 331 -1.55 10.19 5.72
CA SER A 331 -1.64 11.04 4.54
C SER A 331 -0.60 10.65 3.49
N VAL A 332 -1.03 10.72 2.25
CA VAL A 332 -0.20 10.53 1.05
C VAL A 332 -0.42 11.73 0.14
N TYR A 333 0.66 12.46 -0.12
CA TYR A 333 0.65 13.62 -1.02
C TYR A 333 1.38 13.32 -2.32
N ASP A 334 0.69 13.46 -3.44
CA ASP A 334 1.28 13.34 -4.78
C ASP A 334 1.69 14.72 -5.31
N HIS A 335 2.99 14.94 -5.38
CA HIS A 335 3.58 16.19 -5.87
C HIS A 335 3.36 16.46 -7.36
N LEU A 336 3.05 15.44 -8.14
CA LEU A 336 2.86 15.58 -9.60
C LEU A 336 1.45 15.97 -9.95
N THR A 337 0.48 15.52 -9.17
CA THR A 337 -0.94 15.83 -9.35
C THR A 337 -1.45 16.91 -8.40
N GLY A 338 -0.70 17.18 -7.32
CA GLY A 338 -1.11 18.08 -6.25
C GLY A 338 -2.23 17.53 -5.36
N LYS A 339 -2.53 16.24 -5.48
CA LYS A 339 -3.59 15.59 -4.71
C LYS A 339 -3.07 15.05 -3.38
N THR A 340 -3.92 15.16 -2.36
CA THR A 340 -3.72 14.56 -1.04
C THR A 340 -4.80 13.51 -0.80
N TRP A 341 -4.42 12.41 -0.19
CA TRP A 341 -5.32 11.38 0.30
C TRP A 341 -5.08 11.20 1.79
N ASP A 342 -6.06 11.55 2.63
CA ASP A 342 -5.97 11.59 4.10
C ASP A 342 -6.77 10.47 4.78
N TRP A 343 -7.21 9.45 4.03
CA TRP A 343 -7.99 8.33 4.55
C TRP A 343 -7.17 7.12 4.98
N TYR A 344 -5.84 7.20 4.86
CA TYR A 344 -4.98 6.13 5.31
C TYR A 344 -4.93 6.08 6.85
N ASN A 345 -4.89 4.89 7.39
CA ASN A 345 -4.69 4.63 8.81
C ASN A 345 -3.99 3.29 8.99
N SER A 346 -2.76 3.19 8.50
CA SER A 346 -2.03 1.93 8.45
C SER A 346 -0.53 2.11 8.67
N ASN A 347 0.11 1.09 9.22
CA ASN A 347 1.57 1.03 9.32
C ASN A 347 2.24 0.74 7.98
N LYS A 348 1.48 0.21 7.03
CA LYS A 348 1.94 -0.13 5.70
C LYS A 348 0.96 0.37 4.66
N VAL A 349 1.45 1.12 3.68
CA VAL A 349 0.66 1.67 2.58
C VAL A 349 1.30 1.29 1.26
N ASP A 350 0.53 0.66 0.39
CA ASP A 350 0.90 0.37 -0.98
C ASP A 350 0.37 1.49 -1.88
N TYR A 351 1.25 2.07 -2.68
CA TYR A 351 0.87 3.10 -3.64
C TYR A 351 1.27 2.69 -5.06
N ASP A 352 0.32 2.73 -5.96
CA ASP A 352 0.47 2.36 -7.39
C ASP A 352 -0.01 3.44 -8.36
N GLY A 353 -0.22 4.66 -7.86
CA GLY A 353 -0.64 5.81 -8.67
C GLY A 353 0.26 6.03 -9.88
N ILE A 354 -0.35 6.34 -11.02
CA ILE A 354 0.35 6.60 -12.27
C ILE A 354 0.58 8.12 -12.39
N PRO A 355 1.82 8.61 -12.34
CA PRO A 355 2.08 10.01 -12.66
C PRO A 355 1.71 10.29 -14.10
N SER A 356 1.20 11.49 -14.36
CA SER A 356 0.85 11.88 -15.70
C SER A 356 2.03 11.69 -16.66
N SER A 357 1.78 11.24 -17.87
CA SER A 357 2.76 11.02 -18.94
C SER A 357 3.58 12.27 -19.32
N ALA A 358 3.26 13.41 -18.74
CA ALA A 358 3.83 14.72 -19.02
C ALA A 358 4.98 15.13 -18.09
N THR A 359 5.53 14.22 -17.28
CA THR A 359 6.63 14.54 -16.37
C THR A 359 7.89 14.94 -17.16
N ALA A 360 8.39 16.16 -16.93
CA ALA A 360 9.63 16.63 -17.54
C ALA A 360 10.81 15.72 -17.16
N PRO A 361 11.86 15.64 -18.00
CA PRO A 361 13.07 14.91 -17.62
C PRO A 361 13.67 15.42 -16.32
N GLY A 362 14.07 14.51 -15.45
CA GLY A 362 14.66 14.86 -14.15
C GLY A 362 14.30 13.88 -13.04
N LYS A 363 14.81 14.17 -11.85
CA LYS A 363 14.41 13.53 -10.61
C LYS A 363 13.39 14.45 -9.94
N HIS A 364 12.15 14.01 -9.87
CA HIS A 364 11.04 14.78 -9.31
C HIS A 364 10.55 14.14 -8.03
N LYS A 365 10.16 14.95 -7.05
CA LYS A 365 9.36 14.45 -5.93
C LYS A 365 8.09 13.86 -6.51
N TRP A 366 7.76 12.69 -6.04
CA TRP A 366 6.54 12.01 -6.49
C TRP A 366 5.54 11.89 -5.36
N ILE A 367 5.81 11.04 -4.38
CA ILE A 367 4.89 10.78 -3.29
C ILE A 367 5.57 11.10 -1.97
N THR A 368 4.88 11.82 -1.09
CA THR A 368 5.26 11.98 0.31
C THR A 368 4.24 11.28 1.19
N PHE A 369 4.70 10.33 1.97
CA PHE A 369 3.94 9.68 3.04
C PHE A 369 4.16 10.44 4.33
N LYS A 370 3.09 10.61 5.12
CA LYS A 370 3.14 11.32 6.41
C LYS A 370 2.44 10.50 7.48
N THR A 371 3.06 10.39 8.65
CA THR A 371 2.49 9.72 9.83
C THR A 371 1.76 10.70 10.74
N THR A 372 1.00 10.17 11.69
CA THR A 372 0.29 10.94 12.73
C THR A 372 1.22 11.81 13.56
N ASN A 373 2.44 11.35 13.85
CA ASN A 373 3.45 12.14 14.57
C ASN A 373 4.33 13.03 13.66
N GLY A 374 3.91 13.22 12.40
CA GLY A 374 4.55 14.13 11.46
C GLY A 374 5.81 13.59 10.77
N LYS A 375 6.22 12.34 10.98
CA LYS A 375 7.32 11.73 10.22
C LYS A 375 6.93 11.58 8.77
N THR A 376 7.87 11.90 7.88
CA THR A 376 7.62 11.85 6.44
C THR A 376 8.68 11.05 5.71
N PHE A 377 8.31 10.50 4.57
CA PHE A 377 9.23 9.95 3.57
C PHE A 377 8.78 10.35 2.19
N THR A 378 9.71 10.89 1.39
CA THR A 378 9.42 11.27 0.01
C THR A 378 10.13 10.32 -0.94
N THR A 379 9.36 9.70 -1.84
CA THR A 379 9.89 8.94 -2.96
C THR A 379 9.95 9.82 -4.21
N TYR A 380 10.78 9.43 -5.16
CA TYR A 380 11.05 10.20 -6.37
C TYR A 380 10.73 9.39 -7.61
N VAL A 381 10.31 10.08 -8.66
CA VAL A 381 10.26 9.53 -10.00
C VAL A 381 11.43 10.06 -10.82
N ILE A 382 12.07 9.17 -11.54
CA ILE A 382 13.16 9.48 -12.46
C ILE A 382 12.61 9.42 -13.88
N SER A 383 12.48 10.58 -14.50
CA SER A 383 12.11 10.70 -15.90
C SER A 383 13.36 10.87 -16.74
N PRO A 384 13.73 9.91 -17.58
CA PRO A 384 14.88 10.06 -18.47
C PRO A 384 14.59 11.10 -19.56
N ALA A 385 15.63 11.70 -20.09
CA ALA A 385 15.50 12.49 -21.28
C ALA A 385 15.08 11.60 -22.47
N GLU A 386 14.34 12.18 -23.40
CA GLU A 386 13.78 11.46 -24.55
C GLU A 386 14.86 10.79 -25.42
N LYS A 387 14.55 9.63 -26.00
CA LYS A 387 15.39 9.03 -27.04
C LYS A 387 15.23 9.80 -28.34
N LEU A 388 16.29 10.44 -28.80
CA LEU A 388 16.29 11.16 -30.05
C LEU A 388 16.30 10.23 -31.26
N LYS A 389 15.69 10.68 -32.36
CA LYS A 389 15.76 9.98 -33.63
C LYS A 389 17.19 9.97 -34.15
N LYS A 390 17.48 9.04 -35.06
CA LYS A 390 18.77 8.96 -35.77
C LYS A 390 19.03 10.26 -36.52
N PRO A 391 20.15 10.99 -36.24
CA PRO A 391 20.42 12.25 -36.92
C PRO A 391 20.76 12.03 -38.41
N ARG A 392 20.35 12.97 -39.25
CA ARG A 392 20.87 13.07 -40.58
C ARG A 392 22.25 13.72 -40.55
N VAL A 393 23.25 13.11 -41.16
CA VAL A 393 24.63 13.58 -41.10
C VAL A 393 25.19 13.72 -42.49
N ALA A 394 25.86 14.83 -42.75
CA ALA A 394 26.67 15.04 -43.94
C ALA A 394 28.12 15.38 -43.55
N THR A 395 29.08 14.67 -44.10
CA THR A 395 30.51 14.88 -43.79
C THR A 395 31.20 15.72 -44.83
N GLY A 396 32.05 16.65 -44.37
CA GLY A 396 33.07 17.30 -45.15
C GLY A 396 34.39 16.52 -45.06
N TYR A 397 35.50 17.14 -45.50
CA TYR A 397 36.82 16.50 -45.38
C TYR A 397 37.38 16.54 -43.96
N ASN A 398 36.97 17.52 -43.12
CA ASN A 398 37.40 17.68 -41.75
C ASN A 398 36.25 18.03 -40.80
N SER A 399 35.02 17.81 -41.23
CA SER A 399 33.84 18.22 -40.49
C SER A 399 32.66 17.29 -40.74
N ALA A 400 31.67 17.35 -39.82
CA ALA A 400 30.37 16.73 -40.00
C ALA A 400 29.28 17.72 -39.62
N LYS A 401 28.24 17.82 -40.43
CA LYS A 401 27.01 18.58 -40.17
C LYS A 401 25.91 17.65 -39.78
N PHE A 402 25.21 17.99 -38.73
CA PHE A 402 24.12 17.21 -38.12
C PHE A 402 22.81 17.98 -38.23
N TRP A 403 21.78 17.34 -38.75
CA TRP A 403 20.40 17.75 -38.63
C TRP A 403 19.74 16.82 -37.63
N ILE A 404 19.30 17.41 -36.52
CA ILE A 404 18.75 16.69 -35.41
C ILE A 404 17.29 17.11 -35.29
N ASP A 405 16.36 16.14 -35.29
CA ASP A 405 14.96 16.44 -35.07
C ASP A 405 14.78 17.02 -33.67
N TYR A 406 13.90 18.00 -33.54
CA TYR A 406 13.57 18.58 -32.25
C TYR A 406 13.03 17.48 -31.31
N PRO A 407 13.57 17.37 -30.10
CA PRO A 407 12.90 16.61 -29.06
C PRO A 407 11.55 17.28 -28.73
N ASN A 408 10.54 16.48 -28.49
CA ASN A 408 9.17 16.98 -28.29
C ASN A 408 8.96 17.71 -26.96
N LYS A 409 9.89 17.65 -26.01
CA LYS A 409 9.67 18.23 -24.67
C LYS A 409 10.98 18.73 -24.07
N LEU A 410 10.92 19.90 -23.47
CA LEU A 410 11.76 20.49 -22.41
C LEU A 410 13.18 19.94 -22.23
N GLN A 411 13.87 19.65 -23.35
CA GLN A 411 15.26 19.21 -23.30
C GLN A 411 16.17 20.41 -23.07
N THR A 412 17.05 20.33 -22.12
CA THR A 412 17.98 21.43 -21.86
C THR A 412 19.15 21.42 -22.84
N SER A 413 19.54 20.27 -23.34
CA SER A 413 20.63 20.16 -24.33
C SER A 413 20.62 18.83 -25.09
N VAL A 414 21.35 18.83 -26.22
CA VAL A 414 21.64 17.62 -27.00
C VAL A 414 23.15 17.45 -27.07
N ARG A 415 23.65 16.27 -26.74
CA ARG A 415 25.04 15.87 -26.85
C ARG A 415 25.24 15.10 -28.15
N ILE A 416 26.14 15.59 -29.01
CA ILE A 416 26.59 14.86 -30.17
C ILE A 416 27.84 14.08 -29.77
N GLN A 417 27.78 12.76 -29.87
CA GLN A 417 28.86 11.87 -29.46
C GLN A 417 29.51 11.21 -30.66
N VAL A 418 30.81 11.02 -30.56
CA VAL A 418 31.63 10.32 -31.56
C VAL A 418 32.36 9.16 -30.86
N LEU A 419 32.41 8.01 -31.53
CA LEU A 419 33.17 6.86 -31.07
C LEU A 419 34.66 7.05 -31.37
N LYS A 420 35.47 7.14 -30.31
CA LYS A 420 36.93 7.24 -30.37
C LYS A 420 37.56 6.14 -29.52
N LYS A 421 38.47 5.35 -30.13
CA LYS A 421 39.19 4.26 -29.42
C LYS A 421 38.23 3.38 -28.58
N GLY A 422 37.10 2.97 -29.15
CA GLY A 422 36.09 2.13 -28.45
C GLY A 422 35.17 2.84 -27.44
N LYS A 423 35.43 4.11 -27.13
CA LYS A 423 34.65 4.88 -26.15
C LYS A 423 33.85 6.01 -26.81
N TRP A 424 32.60 6.21 -26.38
CA TRP A 424 31.78 7.33 -26.79
C TRP A 424 32.20 8.60 -26.06
N THR A 425 32.59 9.63 -26.82
CA THR A 425 32.99 10.93 -26.28
C THR A 425 32.08 12.03 -26.82
N THR A 426 31.70 12.96 -26.00
CA THR A 426 30.91 14.12 -26.43
C THR A 426 31.79 15.05 -27.25
N ALA A 427 31.46 15.18 -28.51
CA ALA A 427 32.14 16.08 -29.44
C ALA A 427 31.58 17.51 -29.37
N LYS A 428 30.30 17.65 -29.05
CA LYS A 428 29.63 18.94 -28.89
C LYS A 428 28.36 18.81 -28.09
N THR A 429 28.10 19.76 -27.20
CA THR A 429 26.82 19.96 -26.54
C THR A 429 26.16 21.20 -27.15
N ILE A 430 24.87 21.14 -27.41
CA ILE A 430 24.07 22.24 -27.99
C ILE A 430 22.80 22.44 -27.13
N GLY A 431 22.42 23.68 -26.92
CA GLY A 431 21.15 23.99 -26.29
C GLY A 431 19.96 23.61 -27.14
N TYR A 432 18.82 23.47 -26.49
CA TYR A 432 17.55 23.07 -27.11
C TYR A 432 17.19 23.89 -28.35
N PHE A 433 17.26 25.22 -28.29
CA PHE A 433 16.90 26.11 -29.40
C PHE A 433 17.93 26.16 -30.54
N SER A 434 19.09 25.54 -30.34
CA SER A 434 20.18 25.56 -31.35
C SER A 434 20.18 24.33 -32.25
N CYS A 435 19.23 23.41 -32.09
CA CYS A 435 19.07 22.25 -32.97
C CYS A 435 17.76 22.32 -33.76
N GLY A 436 17.72 21.69 -34.91
CA GLY A 436 16.55 21.59 -35.77
C GLY A 436 16.91 21.35 -37.23
N ASN A 437 15.90 21.01 -38.02
CA ASN A 437 16.09 20.68 -39.43
C ASN A 437 16.59 21.87 -40.29
N SER A 438 16.29 23.08 -39.89
CA SER A 438 16.70 24.32 -40.59
C SER A 438 18.09 24.81 -40.18
N ASN A 439 18.61 24.38 -39.03
CA ASN A 439 19.86 24.88 -38.47
C ASN A 439 20.82 23.74 -38.12
N PRO A 440 21.63 23.25 -39.10
CA PRO A 440 22.52 22.13 -38.87
C PRO A 440 23.71 22.50 -37.98
N VAL A 441 23.99 21.63 -37.03
CA VAL A 441 25.15 21.75 -36.14
C VAL A 441 26.40 21.15 -36.78
N THR A 442 27.51 21.88 -36.73
CA THR A 442 28.77 21.43 -37.32
C THR A 442 29.80 21.06 -36.24
N ILE A 443 30.38 19.87 -36.39
CA ILE A 443 31.58 19.42 -35.71
C ILE A 443 32.76 19.58 -36.68
N LYS A 444 33.84 20.21 -36.23
CA LYS A 444 35.09 20.41 -36.99
C LYS A 444 36.21 19.54 -36.40
N GLY A 445 37.39 19.52 -37.06
CA GLY A 445 38.59 18.84 -36.58
C GLY A 445 38.61 17.33 -36.80
N LEU A 446 37.78 16.81 -37.69
CA LEU A 446 37.80 15.40 -38.06
C LEU A 446 38.95 15.10 -39.03
N LYS A 447 39.56 13.90 -38.92
CA LYS A 447 40.59 13.47 -39.85
C LYS A 447 39.97 13.15 -41.21
N PRO A 448 40.62 13.54 -42.36
CA PRO A 448 40.15 13.19 -43.70
C PRO A 448 40.16 11.68 -43.95
N LEU A 449 39.31 11.23 -44.86
CA LEU A 449 39.17 9.84 -45.31
C LEU A 449 38.98 8.81 -44.18
N THR A 450 38.46 9.25 -43.04
CA THR A 450 38.30 8.45 -41.84
C THR A 450 36.83 8.11 -41.59
N ASN A 451 36.56 6.86 -41.24
CA ASN A 451 35.25 6.43 -40.83
C ASN A 451 34.97 6.87 -39.36
N TYR A 452 33.84 7.47 -39.16
CA TYR A 452 33.37 7.88 -37.84
C TYR A 452 32.00 7.27 -37.58
N LYS A 453 31.78 6.86 -36.31
CA LYS A 453 30.46 6.50 -35.79
C LYS A 453 30.00 7.63 -34.89
N PHE A 454 28.77 8.10 -35.12
CA PHE A 454 28.14 9.17 -34.38
C PHE A 454 26.83 8.70 -33.82
N ARG A 455 26.42 9.29 -32.70
CA ARG A 455 25.09 9.22 -32.14
C ARG A 455 24.75 10.55 -31.44
N VAL A 456 23.47 10.78 -31.20
CA VAL A 456 23.01 11.93 -30.41
C VAL A 456 22.30 11.43 -29.15
N GLN A 457 22.38 12.21 -28.10
CA GLN A 457 21.79 11.88 -26.83
C GLN A 457 21.22 13.15 -26.21
N ALA A 458 19.94 13.09 -25.78
CA ALA A 458 19.34 14.18 -25.05
C ALA A 458 19.88 14.22 -23.61
N TYR A 459 19.99 15.42 -23.05
CA TYR A 459 20.40 15.66 -21.69
C TYR A 459 19.55 16.78 -21.10
N ALA A 460 18.91 16.51 -19.98
CA ALA A 460 18.05 17.46 -19.29
C ALA A 460 18.07 17.22 -17.78
N ASN A 461 18.18 18.27 -16.99
CA ASN A 461 18.09 18.23 -15.53
C ASN A 461 18.94 17.11 -14.86
N GLY A 462 20.19 16.94 -15.31
CA GLY A 462 21.06 15.87 -14.82
C GLY A 462 20.83 14.49 -15.44
N MET A 463 19.75 14.28 -16.18
CA MET A 463 19.39 13.00 -16.78
C MET A 463 19.83 12.90 -18.24
N THR A 464 20.34 11.75 -18.62
CA THR A 464 20.68 11.42 -20.01
C THR A 464 19.60 10.50 -20.57
N GLY A 465 19.12 10.81 -21.78
CA GLY A 465 18.22 9.93 -22.50
C GLY A 465 18.97 8.74 -23.12
N THR A 466 18.22 7.77 -23.60
CA THR A 466 18.77 6.68 -24.41
C THR A 466 19.41 7.26 -25.67
N PRO A 467 20.64 6.86 -26.02
CA PRO A 467 21.28 7.34 -27.24
C PRO A 467 20.48 6.96 -28.49
N SER A 468 20.53 7.81 -29.51
CA SER A 468 19.97 7.50 -30.83
C SER A 468 20.69 6.32 -31.48
N ASN A 469 20.12 5.78 -32.54
CA ASN A 469 20.81 4.81 -33.41
C ASN A 469 22.07 5.41 -34.00
N ILE A 470 23.07 4.56 -34.20
CA ILE A 470 24.40 4.96 -34.71
C ILE A 470 24.32 5.35 -36.19
N VAL A 471 25.02 6.42 -36.53
CA VAL A 471 25.29 6.81 -37.92
C VAL A 471 26.76 6.60 -38.19
N THR A 472 27.08 5.81 -39.21
CA THR A 472 28.44 5.62 -39.68
C THR A 472 28.66 6.41 -40.97
N MET A 473 29.64 7.30 -40.95
CA MET A 473 29.97 8.16 -42.10
C MET A 473 31.48 8.28 -42.27
N LYS A 474 31.91 8.38 -43.51
CA LYS A 474 33.32 8.63 -43.86
C LYS A 474 33.52 10.10 -44.19
N THR A 475 34.58 10.71 -43.70
CA THR A 475 34.99 12.07 -44.08
C THR A 475 35.59 12.07 -45.47
N GLY A 476 35.51 13.21 -46.15
CA GLY A 476 36.01 13.39 -47.51
C GLY A 476 37.53 13.50 -47.63
N SER A 477 38.01 13.58 -48.84
CA SER A 477 39.42 13.85 -49.12
C SER A 477 39.74 15.32 -48.88
N LYS A 478 40.90 15.61 -48.30
CA LYS A 478 41.43 16.98 -48.20
C LYS A 478 41.94 17.57 -49.50
N VAL A 479 41.99 16.75 -50.55
CA VAL A 479 42.54 17.15 -51.87
C VAL A 479 41.63 18.17 -52.53
N LYS A 480 42.17 19.33 -52.84
CA LYS A 480 41.47 20.41 -53.53
C LYS A 480 41.54 20.17 -55.06
N PRO A 481 40.39 20.19 -55.77
CA PRO A 481 40.43 19.98 -57.24
C PRO A 481 41.24 21.07 -57.96
N ALA A 482 42.26 20.65 -58.72
CA ALA A 482 43.04 21.59 -59.51
C ALA A 482 42.36 21.77 -60.91
N VAL A 483 41.60 22.86 -61.00
CA VAL A 483 40.84 23.19 -62.24
C VAL A 483 41.78 23.77 -63.28
N LYS A 484 41.84 23.13 -64.48
CA LYS A 484 42.56 23.61 -65.63
C LYS A 484 41.74 24.65 -66.39
N SER A 485 40.49 24.34 -66.71
CA SER A 485 39.62 25.23 -67.49
C SER A 485 38.14 24.97 -67.22
N ILE A 486 37.32 25.98 -67.41
CA ILE A 486 35.85 25.85 -67.43
C ILE A 486 35.39 26.51 -68.75
N LYS A 487 34.66 25.74 -69.59
CA LYS A 487 34.11 26.21 -70.87
C LYS A 487 32.57 26.03 -70.86
N ILE A 488 31.83 27.00 -71.36
CA ILE A 488 30.42 26.85 -71.70
C ILE A 488 30.39 26.09 -73.03
N VAL A 489 29.76 24.92 -73.06
CA VAL A 489 29.69 24.05 -74.24
C VAL A 489 28.31 24.04 -74.87
N GLN A 490 27.28 24.46 -74.18
CA GLN A 490 25.94 24.53 -74.73
C GLN A 490 25.10 25.55 -73.93
N ARG A 491 24.08 26.13 -74.55
CA ARG A 491 23.07 27.02 -73.97
C ARG A 491 21.72 26.47 -74.31
N LYS A 492 20.75 26.69 -73.37
CA LYS A 492 19.36 26.33 -73.61
C LYS A 492 18.48 27.35 -72.91
N LYS A 493 17.57 27.96 -73.68
CA LYS A 493 16.48 28.76 -73.07
C LYS A 493 15.47 27.80 -72.40
N VAL A 494 15.02 28.13 -71.24
CA VAL A 494 14.01 27.36 -70.46
C VAL A 494 12.96 28.33 -70.05
N THR A 495 11.74 28.10 -70.49
CA THR A 495 10.55 28.87 -70.01
C THR A 495 9.92 28.11 -68.86
N VAL A 496 9.74 28.80 -67.75
CA VAL A 496 9.02 28.31 -66.58
C VAL A 496 7.60 28.85 -66.66
N LYS A 497 6.60 27.97 -66.61
CA LYS A 497 5.19 28.37 -66.56
C LYS A 497 4.90 29.14 -65.28
N GLY A 498 3.97 30.07 -65.31
CA GLY A 498 3.51 30.77 -64.13
C GLY A 498 2.95 29.76 -63.10
N TRP A 499 3.10 30.08 -61.86
CA TRP A 499 2.65 29.25 -60.77
C TRP A 499 2.31 30.06 -59.53
N TRP A 500 1.39 29.50 -58.70
CA TRP A 500 1.01 30.11 -57.42
C TRP A 500 2.00 29.73 -56.33
N ARG A 501 2.63 30.71 -55.70
CA ARG A 501 3.49 30.55 -54.53
C ARG A 501 2.63 30.62 -53.25
N LYS A 502 2.74 29.62 -52.42
CA LYS A 502 2.08 29.62 -51.11
C LYS A 502 2.99 30.28 -50.08
N HIS A 503 2.45 31.24 -49.35
CA HIS A 503 3.12 31.82 -48.20
C HIS A 503 2.53 31.23 -46.93
N TRP A 504 3.40 30.81 -46.02
CA TRP A 504 3.01 30.14 -44.78
C TRP A 504 3.35 31.04 -43.58
N VAL A 505 2.39 31.23 -42.64
CA VAL A 505 2.59 31.88 -41.36
C VAL A 505 1.93 31.01 -40.28
N GLY A 506 2.68 30.65 -39.26
CA GLY A 506 2.16 29.85 -38.15
C GLY A 506 1.64 28.45 -38.54
N GLY A 507 2.15 27.87 -39.63
CA GLY A 507 1.69 26.54 -40.10
C GLY A 507 0.48 26.59 -41.04
N HIS A 508 -0.08 27.73 -41.30
CA HIS A 508 -1.19 27.94 -42.24
C HIS A 508 -0.78 28.74 -43.43
N ILE A 509 -1.44 28.51 -44.61
CA ILE A 509 -1.22 29.31 -45.82
C ILE A 509 -1.84 30.67 -45.56
N SER A 510 -1.00 31.71 -45.47
CA SER A 510 -1.46 33.10 -45.24
C SER A 510 -1.89 33.79 -46.51
N ARG A 511 -1.28 33.50 -47.61
CA ARG A 511 -1.63 34.04 -48.93
C ARG A 511 -1.06 33.22 -50.09
N TYR A 512 -1.64 33.39 -51.25
CA TYR A 512 -1.11 32.92 -52.53
C TYR A 512 -0.57 34.13 -53.30
N GLU A 513 0.60 33.98 -53.90
CA GLU A 513 1.23 34.96 -54.74
C GLU A 513 1.41 34.33 -56.13
N TRP A 514 0.90 35.00 -57.15
CA TRP A 514 1.14 34.55 -58.53
C TRP A 514 2.55 34.92 -58.99
N VAL A 515 3.34 33.92 -59.36
CA VAL A 515 4.64 34.08 -59.97
C VAL A 515 4.45 33.98 -61.48
N PRO A 516 4.62 35.05 -62.22
CA PRO A 516 4.37 35.05 -63.66
C PRO A 516 5.37 34.15 -64.42
N PRO A 517 5.03 33.68 -65.61
CA PRO A 517 5.95 32.94 -66.43
C PRO A 517 7.21 33.75 -66.69
N TYR A 518 8.36 33.06 -66.64
CA TYR A 518 9.62 33.72 -66.96
C TYR A 518 10.53 32.78 -67.74
N THR A 519 11.44 33.35 -68.53
CA THR A 519 12.40 32.61 -69.30
C THR A 519 13.82 32.91 -68.82
N TYR A 520 14.60 31.87 -68.64
CA TYR A 520 16.01 31.96 -68.29
C TYR A 520 16.89 31.07 -69.17
N THR A 521 18.19 31.36 -69.25
CA THR A 521 19.16 30.55 -70.00
C THR A 521 19.86 29.63 -69.02
N LYS A 522 19.80 28.31 -69.29
CA LYS A 522 20.70 27.31 -68.70
C LYS A 522 21.99 27.21 -69.49
N TYR A 523 23.10 27.05 -68.79
CA TYR A 523 24.42 26.85 -69.39
C TYR A 523 24.91 25.45 -69.06
N LYS A 524 25.34 24.70 -70.12
CA LYS A 524 26.06 23.45 -69.97
C LYS A 524 27.54 23.76 -69.89
N VAL A 525 28.15 23.46 -68.73
CA VAL A 525 29.57 23.78 -68.53
C VAL A 525 30.38 22.50 -68.47
N LYS A 526 31.56 22.55 -69.18
CA LYS A 526 32.57 21.50 -69.11
C LYS A 526 33.70 22.00 -68.23
N VAL A 527 33.89 21.33 -67.05
CA VAL A 527 35.02 21.58 -66.16
C VAL A 527 36.09 20.56 -66.40
N THR A 528 37.33 21.01 -66.75
CA THR A 528 38.49 20.15 -66.96
C THR A 528 39.49 20.37 -65.84
N LEU A 529 39.95 19.29 -65.21
CA LEU A 529 40.96 19.30 -64.13
C LEU A 529 42.38 19.12 -64.77
N LYS A 530 43.39 19.62 -64.03
CA LYS A 530 44.81 19.36 -64.43
C LYS A 530 45.13 17.85 -64.41
N LYS A 531 44.63 17.15 -63.34
CA LYS A 531 44.72 15.69 -63.16
C LYS A 531 43.49 15.13 -62.51
N LYS A 532 43.25 13.82 -62.68
CA LYS A 532 42.18 13.14 -61.92
C LYS A 532 42.44 13.23 -60.41
N VAL A 533 41.37 13.35 -59.58
CA VAL A 533 41.49 13.29 -58.15
C VAL A 533 41.25 11.85 -57.66
N PRO A 534 42.24 11.21 -57.05
CA PRO A 534 42.09 9.83 -56.58
C PRO A 534 41.20 9.71 -55.34
N LYS A 535 40.74 8.49 -55.07
CA LYS A 535 40.00 8.12 -53.86
C LYS A 535 38.72 8.99 -53.57
N ILE A 536 37.99 9.32 -54.67
CA ILE A 536 36.69 10.01 -54.60
C ILE A 536 35.61 9.18 -55.27
N GLY A 537 34.37 9.30 -54.82
CA GLY A 537 33.17 8.70 -55.44
C GLY A 537 32.64 9.55 -56.60
N GLY A 538 32.98 10.82 -56.67
CA GLY A 538 32.57 11.77 -57.70
C GLY A 538 32.88 13.23 -57.36
N MET A 539 32.32 14.12 -58.18
CA MET A 539 32.55 15.56 -58.10
C MET A 539 31.23 16.32 -58.05
N TRP A 540 31.15 17.27 -57.18
CA TRP A 540 30.13 18.31 -57.23
C TRP A 540 30.62 19.41 -58.17
N VAL A 541 29.81 19.73 -59.14
CA VAL A 541 30.04 20.85 -60.04
C VAL A 541 28.77 21.70 -60.04
N ALA A 542 28.90 22.91 -59.57
CA ALA A 542 27.78 23.75 -59.19
C ALA A 542 26.85 22.97 -58.20
N THR A 543 25.62 22.67 -58.58
CA THR A 543 24.66 21.90 -57.77
C THR A 543 24.52 20.44 -58.22
N ASN A 544 25.33 20.02 -59.20
CA ASN A 544 25.21 18.70 -59.80
C ASN A 544 26.27 17.74 -59.26
N TRP A 545 25.81 16.55 -58.84
CA TRP A 545 26.67 15.43 -58.51
C TRP A 545 27.00 14.59 -59.77
N VAL A 546 28.26 14.41 -60.05
CA VAL A 546 28.73 13.53 -61.15
C VAL A 546 29.56 12.41 -60.59
N LYS A 547 29.11 11.17 -60.73
CA LYS A 547 29.76 9.96 -60.20
C LYS A 547 31.12 9.71 -60.92
N GLY A 548 32.06 9.24 -60.13
CA GLY A 548 33.36 8.78 -60.58
C GLY A 548 34.46 9.84 -60.63
N SER A 549 35.70 9.39 -60.55
CA SER A 549 36.89 10.24 -60.67
C SER A 549 37.25 10.40 -62.14
N LYS A 550 36.93 11.56 -62.71
CA LYS A 550 37.14 11.90 -64.13
C LYS A 550 38.09 13.09 -64.27
N LYS A 551 38.74 13.23 -65.42
CA LYS A 551 39.52 14.42 -65.75
C LYS A 551 38.61 15.59 -66.21
N SER A 552 37.39 15.27 -66.66
CA SER A 552 36.45 16.27 -67.19
C SER A 552 35.02 15.96 -66.74
N TYR A 553 34.24 16.99 -66.34
CA TYR A 553 32.87 16.91 -65.88
C TYR A 553 32.01 17.88 -66.66
N THR A 554 30.91 17.41 -67.23
CA THR A 554 29.97 18.26 -67.98
C THR A 554 28.60 18.25 -67.31
N VAL A 555 28.10 19.41 -66.97
CA VAL A 555 26.84 19.56 -66.25
C VAL A 555 26.05 20.76 -66.72
N TRP A 556 24.72 20.69 -66.53
CA TRP A 556 23.88 21.85 -66.67
C TRP A 556 23.90 22.65 -65.36
N VAL A 557 24.18 23.94 -65.46
CA VAL A 557 24.15 24.84 -64.34
C VAL A 557 22.74 25.47 -64.25
N PRO A 558 21.96 25.24 -63.15
CA PRO A 558 20.69 25.90 -62.99
C PRO A 558 20.91 27.40 -62.71
N ASN A 559 19.89 28.20 -62.99
CA ASN A 559 19.90 29.65 -62.79
C ASN A 559 21.06 30.34 -63.52
N GLY A 560 21.01 30.31 -64.85
CA GLY A 560 21.97 30.95 -65.66
C GLY A 560 22.01 32.48 -65.48
N ALA A 561 23.21 33.01 -65.43
CA ALA A 561 23.38 34.44 -65.52
C ALA A 561 22.91 34.97 -66.91
N GLN A 562 22.42 36.19 -66.93
CA GLN A 562 22.18 36.87 -68.21
C GLN A 562 23.49 36.99 -68.99
N LYS A 563 23.37 37.10 -70.29
CA LYS A 563 24.54 37.29 -71.17
C LYS A 563 25.43 38.44 -70.69
N GLY A 564 26.74 38.17 -70.59
CA GLY A 564 27.71 39.13 -70.04
C GLY A 564 27.92 39.12 -68.56
N LYS A 565 26.99 38.56 -67.74
CA LYS A 565 27.12 38.49 -66.30
C LYS A 565 28.04 37.33 -65.83
N LYS A 566 28.53 37.50 -64.56
CA LYS A 566 29.42 36.52 -63.90
C LYS A 566 28.63 35.29 -63.45
N LEU A 567 29.10 34.10 -63.81
CA LEU A 567 28.58 32.79 -63.34
C LEU A 567 29.60 32.15 -62.42
N THR A 568 29.30 31.96 -61.21
CA THR A 568 30.19 31.30 -60.22
C THR A 568 29.96 29.80 -60.22
N ILE A 569 30.99 29.05 -60.59
CA ILE A 569 30.98 27.58 -60.53
C ILE A 569 31.77 27.11 -59.34
N ARG A 570 31.07 26.43 -58.44
CA ARG A 570 31.62 25.79 -57.22
C ARG A 570 31.95 24.33 -57.55
N ILE A 571 33.15 23.89 -57.21
CA ILE A 571 33.63 22.55 -57.53
C ILE A 571 34.23 21.95 -56.28
N SER A 572 33.80 20.77 -55.93
CA SER A 572 34.34 20.03 -54.77
C SER A 572 34.30 18.53 -55.02
N THR A 573 35.26 17.82 -54.49
CA THR A 573 35.23 16.35 -54.44
C THR A 573 34.22 15.83 -53.46
N ALA A 574 33.70 14.62 -53.64
CA ALA A 574 32.92 13.95 -52.62
C ALA A 574 33.04 12.42 -52.71
N LEU A 575 32.79 11.72 -51.61
CA LEU A 575 32.75 10.26 -51.58
C LEU A 575 31.42 9.72 -52.10
N GLY A 576 30.35 10.47 -51.93
CA GLY A 576 29.01 10.13 -52.40
C GLY A 576 28.12 11.36 -52.50
N LYS A 577 26.90 11.18 -53.03
CA LYS A 577 25.91 12.25 -53.10
C LYS A 577 25.49 12.66 -51.68
N GLY A 578 25.96 13.85 -51.23
CA GLY A 578 25.61 14.42 -49.94
C GLY A 578 26.55 14.11 -48.76
N TYR A 579 27.65 13.33 -48.99
CA TYR A 579 28.61 13.07 -47.92
C TYR A 579 30.06 13.00 -48.43
N GLY A 580 30.99 13.21 -47.50
CA GLY A 580 32.42 13.15 -47.78
C GLY A 580 32.90 14.27 -48.72
N ASN A 581 32.35 15.47 -48.55
CA ASN A 581 32.70 16.61 -49.39
C ASN A 581 34.14 17.09 -49.09
N GLY A 582 34.94 17.26 -50.13
CA GLY A 582 36.27 17.85 -50.05
C GLY A 582 36.23 19.39 -50.06
N PRO A 583 37.42 20.03 -50.06
CA PRO A 583 37.52 21.47 -50.16
C PRO A 583 36.91 21.99 -51.45
N GLU A 584 36.18 23.12 -51.35
CA GLU A 584 35.55 23.76 -52.47
C GLU A 584 36.53 24.69 -53.22
N VAL A 585 36.44 24.66 -54.56
CA VAL A 585 37.06 25.62 -55.45
C VAL A 585 35.94 26.45 -56.07
N LYS A 586 36.04 27.75 -55.99
CA LYS A 586 35.16 28.69 -56.70
C LYS A 586 35.88 29.22 -57.93
N LYS A 587 35.24 29.19 -59.08
CA LYS A 587 35.69 29.80 -60.32
C LYS A 587 34.58 30.62 -60.94
N VAL A 588 34.93 31.78 -61.42
CA VAL A 588 33.97 32.69 -62.04
C VAL A 588 34.25 32.70 -63.52
N ILE A 589 33.20 32.52 -64.32
CA ILE A 589 33.27 32.64 -65.79
C ILE A 589 32.23 33.66 -66.25
N ARG A 590 32.43 34.32 -67.34
CA ARG A 590 31.43 35.21 -67.98
C ARG A 590 30.47 34.38 -68.81
N ALA A 591 29.16 34.61 -68.62
CA ALA A 591 28.14 34.06 -69.51
C ALA A 591 28.23 34.75 -70.88
N LYS A 592 28.84 34.09 -71.85
CA LYS A 592 28.94 34.61 -73.21
C LYS A 592 27.66 34.38 -73.97
#